data_0ca8971dd96ff834bac2ca834b8fa630
#
_entry.id   0ca8971dd96ff834bac2ca834b8fa630
#
_cell.length_a   1.000
_cell.length_b   1.000
_cell.length_c   1.000
_cell.angle_alpha   90.00
_cell.angle_beta   90.00
_cell.angle_gamma   90.00
#
_symmetry.space_group_name_H-M   'P 1'
#
loop_
_entity.id
_entity.type
_entity.pdbx_description
1 polymer ?
#
loop_
_entity_poly.entity_id
_entity_poly.type
_entity_poly.pdbx_seq_one_letter_code
_entity_poly.pdbx_strand_id
1 'polypeptide(L)'
;MKTLEKINAKAKDHFNHEGVTVAFLGDSVTQGCFDIYKKENNEIETFFDKRHSYERYFFDILSMLFPNVTVNIINAGISGDTAPHGAERVANDVIRHAPDLTVVCYGLNDCSYNEGSITAYINALETIFDKLSVAGGEIIFMTPNMMNTNISPHLKDADFIAIAKECAKKQNDGTFDAHIDAARALCNKKNIPICDCYAVWKTLYKGGVNTTELLANKINHPITDMNKLFALELVKTIFKESV
;
A
#
# COMPACT_ATOMS: atom_id res chain seq x y z
N MET A 1 -10.89 17.05 1.86
CA MET A 1 -10.26 16.55 0.59
C MET A 1 -11.21 16.85 -0.57
N LYS A 2 -10.68 17.40 -1.65
CA LYS A 2 -11.44 17.69 -2.90
C LYS A 2 -12.09 16.43 -3.50
N THR A 3 -11.42 15.28 -3.39
CA THR A 3 -11.96 13.99 -3.82
C THR A 3 -13.29 13.67 -3.13
N LEU A 4 -13.40 13.88 -1.80
CA LEU A 4 -14.67 13.65 -1.09
C LEU A 4 -15.73 14.70 -1.46
N GLU A 5 -15.34 15.95 -1.71
CA GLU A 5 -16.26 16.99 -2.21
C GLU A 5 -16.83 16.60 -3.59
N LYS A 6 -15.98 16.08 -4.49
CA LYS A 6 -16.38 15.57 -5.81
C LYS A 6 -17.33 14.37 -5.69
N ILE A 7 -17.04 13.41 -4.78
CA ILE A 7 -17.93 12.29 -4.48
C ILE A 7 -19.31 12.79 -4.01
N ASN A 8 -19.32 13.72 -3.06
CA ASN A 8 -20.56 14.29 -2.51
C ASN A 8 -21.36 15.08 -3.56
N ALA A 9 -20.70 15.84 -4.44
CA ALA A 9 -21.35 16.55 -5.54
C ALA A 9 -22.00 15.56 -6.50
N LYS A 10 -21.29 14.52 -6.91
CA LYS A 10 -21.81 13.45 -7.78
C LYS A 10 -22.97 12.69 -7.11
N ALA A 11 -22.91 12.42 -5.82
CA ALA A 11 -23.98 11.75 -5.08
C ALA A 11 -25.28 12.57 -5.04
N LYS A 12 -25.17 13.92 -4.99
CA LYS A 12 -26.30 14.85 -4.97
C LYS A 12 -26.90 15.07 -6.36
N ASP A 13 -26.07 15.13 -7.38
CA ASP A 13 -26.49 15.38 -8.76
C ASP A 13 -25.62 14.54 -9.71
N HIS A 14 -26.06 13.32 -9.93
CA HIS A 14 -25.33 12.33 -10.73
C HIS A 14 -25.37 12.58 -12.24
N PHE A 15 -26.21 13.49 -12.73
CA PHE A 15 -26.24 13.85 -14.16
C PHE A 15 -25.25 14.96 -14.51
N ASN A 16 -25.05 15.94 -13.62
CA ASN A 16 -24.28 17.14 -13.91
C ASN A 16 -22.87 17.13 -13.31
N HIS A 17 -22.50 16.10 -12.52
CA HIS A 17 -21.16 15.95 -11.96
C HIS A 17 -20.47 14.69 -12.45
N GLU A 18 -19.14 14.76 -12.57
CA GLU A 18 -18.30 13.61 -12.96
C GLU A 18 -18.10 12.65 -11.76
N GLY A 19 -17.80 11.38 -12.06
CA GLY A 19 -17.31 10.42 -11.10
C GLY A 19 -15.88 10.72 -10.64
N VAL A 20 -15.33 9.87 -9.79
CA VAL A 20 -13.96 10.00 -9.30
C VAL A 20 -13.07 8.89 -9.83
N THR A 21 -11.80 9.21 -10.02
CA THR A 21 -10.75 8.23 -10.36
C THR A 21 -9.72 8.19 -9.25
N VAL A 22 -9.51 7.00 -8.67
CA VAL A 22 -8.52 6.77 -7.62
C VAL A 22 -7.45 5.81 -8.13
N ALA A 23 -6.20 6.23 -8.08
CA ALA A 23 -5.07 5.41 -8.47
C ALA A 23 -4.34 4.87 -7.23
N PHE A 24 -3.82 3.65 -7.34
CA PHE A 24 -3.02 2.99 -6.32
C PHE A 24 -1.66 2.64 -6.90
N LEU A 25 -0.61 3.31 -6.45
CA LEU A 25 0.78 3.10 -6.85
C LEU A 25 1.52 2.36 -5.73
N GLY A 26 2.12 1.22 -6.03
CA GLY A 26 2.81 0.44 -5.01
C GLY A 26 3.40 -0.86 -5.55
N ASP A 27 3.71 -1.75 -4.63
CA ASP A 27 4.37 -3.02 -4.87
C ASP A 27 3.39 -4.21 -5.03
N SER A 28 3.84 -5.41 -4.66
CA SER A 28 3.07 -6.66 -4.72
C SER A 28 1.79 -6.63 -3.88
N VAL A 29 1.80 -5.96 -2.73
CA VAL A 29 0.62 -5.84 -1.86
C VAL A 29 -0.46 -5.02 -2.56
N THR A 30 -0.07 -3.92 -3.21
CA THR A 30 -0.97 -3.11 -4.04
C THR A 30 -1.47 -3.89 -5.25
N GLN A 31 -0.60 -4.69 -5.91
CA GLN A 31 -0.98 -5.49 -7.07
C GLN A 31 -2.01 -6.59 -6.74
N GLY A 32 -2.15 -6.96 -5.47
CA GLY A 32 -3.00 -8.07 -5.01
C GLY A 32 -2.29 -9.42 -5.06
N CYS A 33 -0.98 -9.43 -4.78
CA CYS A 33 -0.20 -10.63 -4.57
C CYS A 33 -0.35 -11.10 -3.12
N PHE A 34 -0.68 -12.38 -2.93
CA PHE A 34 -0.86 -12.97 -1.61
C PHE A 34 0.22 -13.98 -1.26
N ASP A 35 0.65 -14.78 -2.22
CA ASP A 35 1.61 -15.85 -1.97
C ASP A 35 2.64 -15.97 -3.08
N ILE A 36 3.76 -16.58 -2.75
CA ILE A 36 4.82 -16.97 -3.68
C ILE A 36 5.16 -18.42 -3.41
N TYR A 37 5.34 -19.21 -4.46
CA TYR A 37 5.69 -20.60 -4.34
C TYR A 37 6.69 -21.02 -5.44
N LYS A 38 7.39 -22.10 -5.23
CA LYS A 38 8.26 -22.72 -6.24
C LYS A 38 7.52 -23.78 -7.02
N LYS A 39 7.69 -23.73 -8.34
CA LYS A 39 7.33 -24.82 -9.24
C LYS A 39 8.29 -25.99 -9.11
N GLU A 40 7.95 -27.12 -9.74
CA GLU A 40 8.82 -28.31 -9.79
C GLU A 40 10.20 -28.02 -10.43
N ASN A 41 10.27 -27.05 -11.35
CA ASN A 41 11.52 -26.59 -11.98
C ASN A 41 12.30 -25.53 -11.18
N ASN A 42 11.94 -25.30 -9.92
CA ASN A 42 12.46 -24.24 -9.02
C ASN A 42 12.19 -22.80 -9.45
N GLU A 43 11.40 -22.55 -10.48
CA GLU A 43 10.93 -21.19 -10.78
C GLU A 43 9.98 -20.70 -9.69
N ILE A 44 10.14 -19.43 -9.30
CA ILE A 44 9.21 -18.76 -8.37
C ILE A 44 8.00 -18.29 -9.16
N GLU A 45 6.82 -18.60 -8.65
CA GLU A 45 5.55 -18.09 -9.16
C GLU A 45 4.80 -17.34 -8.07
N THR A 46 3.97 -16.41 -8.50
CA THR A 46 3.23 -15.48 -7.64
C THR A 46 1.74 -15.78 -7.72
N PHE A 47 1.07 -15.92 -6.60
CA PHE A 47 -0.37 -16.05 -6.53
C PHE A 47 -1.03 -14.68 -6.36
N PHE A 48 -1.86 -14.29 -7.34
CA PHE A 48 -2.62 -13.05 -7.34
C PHE A 48 -4.11 -13.31 -7.09
N ASP A 49 -4.70 -12.53 -6.19
CA ASP A 49 -6.15 -12.46 -5.98
C ASP A 49 -6.62 -10.99 -5.92
N LYS A 50 -6.83 -10.42 -7.10
CA LYS A 50 -7.27 -9.02 -7.23
C LYS A 50 -8.68 -8.76 -6.71
N ARG A 51 -9.47 -9.80 -6.37
CA ARG A 51 -10.80 -9.63 -5.78
C ARG A 51 -10.73 -9.32 -4.29
N HIS A 52 -9.63 -9.69 -3.64
CA HIS A 52 -9.43 -9.53 -2.21
C HIS A 52 -8.26 -8.59 -1.88
N SER A 53 -7.79 -7.80 -2.86
CA SER A 53 -6.83 -6.73 -2.66
C SER A 53 -7.48 -5.51 -1.98
N TYR A 54 -6.69 -4.69 -1.31
CA TYR A 54 -7.24 -3.60 -0.49
C TYR A 54 -7.92 -2.51 -1.33
N GLU A 55 -7.47 -2.26 -2.57
CA GLU A 55 -8.12 -1.29 -3.45
C GLU A 55 -9.50 -1.78 -3.92
N ARG A 56 -9.69 -3.10 -4.03
CA ARG A 56 -10.99 -3.68 -4.32
C ARG A 56 -11.94 -3.54 -3.16
N TYR A 57 -11.50 -3.85 -1.93
CA TYR A 57 -12.30 -3.61 -0.74
C TYR A 57 -12.63 -2.12 -0.53
N PHE A 58 -11.68 -1.23 -0.84
CA PHE A 58 -11.93 0.21 -0.83
C PHE A 58 -13.05 0.60 -1.81
N PHE A 59 -12.99 0.08 -3.05
CA PHE A 59 -14.06 0.28 -4.04
C PHE A 59 -15.41 -0.22 -3.53
N ASP A 60 -15.46 -1.41 -2.93
CA ASP A 60 -16.69 -2.01 -2.42
C ASP A 60 -17.29 -1.18 -1.26
N ILE A 61 -16.46 -0.67 -0.36
CA ILE A 61 -16.89 0.25 0.71
C ILE A 61 -17.45 1.55 0.12
N LEU A 62 -16.74 2.19 -0.80
CA LEU A 62 -17.24 3.42 -1.44
C LEU A 62 -18.54 3.19 -2.20
N SER A 63 -18.66 2.08 -2.91
CA SER A 63 -19.89 1.71 -3.64
C SER A 63 -21.06 1.48 -2.70
N MET A 64 -20.82 0.96 -1.51
CA MET A 64 -21.83 0.80 -0.46
C MET A 64 -22.26 2.18 0.11
N LEU A 65 -21.30 3.06 0.38
CA LEU A 65 -21.57 4.37 0.96
C LEU A 65 -22.20 5.35 -0.05
N PHE A 66 -21.82 5.23 -1.32
CA PHE A 66 -22.21 6.13 -2.41
C PHE A 66 -22.66 5.33 -3.65
N PRO A 67 -23.83 4.64 -3.61
CA PRO A 67 -24.22 3.70 -4.65
C PRO A 67 -24.46 4.34 -6.03
N ASN A 68 -24.69 5.65 -6.09
CA ASN A 68 -24.93 6.41 -7.32
C ASN A 68 -23.68 7.11 -7.87
N VAL A 69 -22.52 6.94 -7.21
CA VAL A 69 -21.27 7.59 -7.63
C VAL A 69 -20.44 6.62 -8.47
N THR A 70 -20.04 7.05 -9.65
CA THR A 70 -19.09 6.31 -10.48
C THR A 70 -17.69 6.46 -9.86
N VAL A 71 -17.09 5.35 -9.47
CA VAL A 71 -15.71 5.28 -8.97
C VAL A 71 -14.88 4.44 -9.91
N ASN A 72 -13.81 5.01 -10.46
CA ASN A 72 -12.83 4.31 -11.28
C ASN A 72 -11.61 3.98 -10.42
N ILE A 73 -11.11 2.75 -10.51
CA ILE A 73 -9.90 2.32 -9.82
C ILE A 73 -8.81 2.02 -10.84
N ILE A 74 -7.63 2.60 -10.61
CA ILE A 74 -6.40 2.29 -11.34
C ILE A 74 -5.47 1.59 -10.36
N ASN A 75 -5.23 0.29 -10.58
CA ASN A 75 -4.24 -0.45 -9.81
C ASN A 75 -2.91 -0.45 -10.58
N ALA A 76 -1.96 0.36 -10.13
CA ALA A 76 -0.60 0.47 -10.64
C ALA A 76 0.42 -0.22 -9.70
N GLY A 77 0.03 -1.29 -9.01
CA GLY A 77 0.92 -2.14 -8.23
C GLY A 77 1.71 -3.09 -9.10
N ILE A 78 2.99 -3.31 -8.78
CA ILE A 78 3.89 -4.27 -9.45
C ILE A 78 4.64 -5.09 -8.40
N SER A 79 4.62 -6.41 -8.52
CA SER A 79 5.31 -7.31 -7.59
C SER A 79 6.83 -7.09 -7.62
N GLY A 80 7.46 -6.97 -6.46
CA GLY A 80 8.90 -6.69 -6.33
C GLY A 80 9.29 -5.23 -6.52
N ASP A 81 8.32 -4.33 -6.79
CA ASP A 81 8.60 -2.92 -7.05
C ASP A 81 9.08 -2.17 -5.81
N THR A 82 9.81 -1.08 -6.05
CA THR A 82 10.37 -0.18 -5.04
C THR A 82 10.02 1.27 -5.37
N ALA A 83 10.11 2.17 -4.41
CA ALA A 83 9.86 3.59 -4.64
C ALA A 83 10.70 4.21 -5.77
N PRO A 84 12.02 3.89 -5.95
CA PRO A 84 12.79 4.33 -7.12
C PRO A 84 12.15 3.96 -8.46
N HIS A 85 11.76 2.70 -8.67
CA HIS A 85 11.06 2.29 -9.90
C HIS A 85 9.67 2.95 -10.00
N GLY A 86 8.96 3.08 -8.87
CA GLY A 86 7.70 3.83 -8.82
C GLY A 86 7.86 5.27 -9.33
N ALA A 87 8.96 5.94 -8.96
CA ALA A 87 9.27 7.29 -9.42
C ALA A 87 9.53 7.38 -10.94
N GLU A 88 10.08 6.33 -11.54
CA GLU A 88 10.29 6.26 -12.99
C GLU A 88 8.97 6.08 -13.76
N ARG A 89 8.07 5.22 -13.26
CA ARG A 89 6.85 4.81 -13.97
C ARG A 89 5.58 5.60 -13.60
N VAL A 90 5.57 6.42 -12.53
CA VAL A 90 4.39 7.14 -12.05
C VAL A 90 3.71 7.99 -13.13
N ALA A 91 4.48 8.58 -14.05
CA ALA A 91 3.93 9.37 -15.15
C ALA A 91 3.08 8.53 -16.10
N ASN A 92 3.58 7.35 -16.48
CA ASN A 92 2.91 6.46 -17.43
C ASN A 92 1.77 5.66 -16.80
N ASP A 93 1.93 5.22 -15.55
CA ASP A 93 1.00 4.27 -14.93
C ASP A 93 -0.10 4.96 -14.13
N VAL A 94 0.12 6.23 -13.74
CA VAL A 94 -0.79 6.99 -12.88
C VAL A 94 -1.17 8.33 -13.49
N ILE A 95 -0.20 9.24 -13.68
CA ILE A 95 -0.49 10.66 -14.01
C ILE A 95 -1.24 10.81 -15.34
N ARG A 96 -0.89 10.02 -16.35
CA ARG A 96 -1.58 10.08 -17.67
C ARG A 96 -3.08 9.80 -17.59
N HIS A 97 -3.56 9.20 -16.50
CA HIS A 97 -4.98 8.90 -16.29
C HIS A 97 -5.71 9.99 -15.50
N ALA A 98 -4.98 11.07 -15.14
CA ALA A 98 -5.52 12.22 -14.41
C ALA A 98 -6.37 11.82 -13.17
N PRO A 99 -5.85 11.00 -12.22
CA PRO A 99 -6.62 10.59 -11.07
C PRO A 99 -6.92 11.79 -10.14
N ASP A 100 -8.09 11.76 -9.51
CA ASP A 100 -8.46 12.73 -8.49
C ASP A 100 -7.66 12.52 -7.20
N LEU A 101 -7.37 11.24 -6.88
CA LEU A 101 -6.58 10.82 -5.72
C LEU A 101 -5.60 9.73 -6.13
N THR A 102 -4.36 9.84 -5.66
CA THR A 102 -3.37 8.74 -5.74
C THR A 102 -2.98 8.28 -4.33
N VAL A 103 -3.16 7.00 -4.07
CA VAL A 103 -2.65 6.32 -2.87
C VAL A 103 -1.30 5.70 -3.21
N VAL A 104 -0.26 6.11 -2.48
CA VAL A 104 1.13 5.62 -2.68
C VAL A 104 1.50 4.71 -1.53
N CYS A 105 1.90 3.47 -1.80
CA CYS A 105 2.26 2.47 -0.78
C CYS A 105 3.55 1.74 -1.16
N TYR A 106 4.67 2.13 -0.55
CA TYR A 106 6.00 1.54 -0.70
C TYR A 106 6.70 1.41 0.66
N GLY A 107 7.75 0.60 0.73
CA GLY A 107 8.61 0.48 1.89
C GLY A 107 9.07 -0.95 2.19
N LEU A 108 8.27 -1.99 1.90
CA LEU A 108 8.62 -3.39 2.16
C LEU A 108 9.88 -3.80 1.36
N ASN A 109 9.85 -3.60 0.07
CA ASN A 109 10.97 -3.94 -0.82
C ASN A 109 12.11 -2.94 -0.71
N ASP A 110 11.81 -1.66 -0.46
CA ASP A 110 12.82 -0.61 -0.25
C ASP A 110 13.71 -0.92 0.96
N CYS A 111 13.13 -1.47 2.02
CA CYS A 111 13.88 -1.95 3.16
C CYS A 111 14.64 -3.25 2.88
N SER A 112 14.11 -4.13 2.01
CA SER A 112 14.64 -5.48 1.77
C SER A 112 15.76 -5.48 0.73
N TYR A 113 15.65 -4.68 -0.33
CA TYR A 113 16.60 -4.61 -1.44
C TYR A 113 17.61 -3.45 -1.28
N ASN A 114 18.68 -3.46 -2.08
CA ASN A 114 19.68 -2.39 -2.20
C ASN A 114 20.25 -1.92 -0.86
N GLU A 115 20.60 -2.86 0.01
CA GLU A 115 21.12 -2.57 1.36
C GLU A 115 20.15 -1.76 2.25
N GLY A 116 18.87 -1.61 1.83
CA GLY A 116 17.84 -0.90 2.60
C GLY A 116 18.15 0.60 2.78
N SER A 117 18.60 1.28 1.75
CA SER A 117 18.96 2.70 1.85
C SER A 117 17.73 3.59 2.08
N ILE A 118 17.54 4.07 3.31
CA ILE A 118 16.50 5.05 3.68
C ILE A 118 16.59 6.30 2.79
N THR A 119 17.79 6.78 2.49
CA THR A 119 17.98 7.97 1.67
C THR A 119 17.44 7.77 0.25
N ALA A 120 17.74 6.64 -0.39
CA ALA A 120 17.24 6.33 -1.73
C ALA A 120 15.69 6.23 -1.72
N TYR A 121 15.13 5.54 -0.73
CA TYR A 121 13.68 5.42 -0.52
C TYR A 121 13.00 6.78 -0.38
N ILE A 122 13.50 7.64 0.50
CA ILE A 122 12.91 8.95 0.78
C ILE A 122 13.03 9.89 -0.42
N ASN A 123 14.18 9.93 -1.12
CA ASN A 123 14.35 10.73 -2.33
C ASN A 123 13.39 10.30 -3.45
N ALA A 124 13.15 9.00 -3.56
CA ALA A 124 12.19 8.46 -4.53
C ALA A 124 10.75 8.81 -4.17
N LEU A 125 10.34 8.66 -2.91
CA LEU A 125 9.02 9.11 -2.45
C LEU A 125 8.82 10.61 -2.67
N GLU A 126 9.83 11.43 -2.35
CA GLU A 126 9.78 12.87 -2.60
C GLU A 126 9.56 13.17 -4.08
N THR A 127 10.27 12.46 -4.97
CA THR A 127 10.11 12.58 -6.43
C THR A 127 8.70 12.19 -6.89
N ILE A 128 8.13 11.09 -6.35
CA ILE A 128 6.77 10.64 -6.65
C ILE A 128 5.77 11.74 -6.23
N PHE A 129 5.88 12.23 -5.00
CA PHE A 129 4.97 13.24 -4.46
C PHE A 129 5.02 14.55 -5.25
N ASP A 130 6.23 15.00 -5.65
CA ASP A 130 6.39 16.22 -6.44
C ASP A 130 5.76 16.07 -7.84
N LYS A 131 5.97 14.94 -8.53
CA LYS A 131 5.36 14.67 -9.83
C LYS A 131 3.82 14.63 -9.73
N LEU A 132 3.28 13.97 -8.72
CA LEU A 132 1.83 13.90 -8.49
C LEU A 132 1.24 15.27 -8.13
N SER A 133 1.91 16.05 -7.28
CA SER A 133 1.49 17.39 -6.90
C SER A 133 1.44 18.35 -8.11
N VAL A 134 2.43 18.28 -8.99
CA VAL A 134 2.46 19.07 -10.25
C VAL A 134 1.31 18.66 -11.17
N ALA A 135 0.93 17.38 -11.18
CA ALA A 135 -0.21 16.89 -11.97
C ALA A 135 -1.58 17.31 -11.41
N GLY A 136 -1.66 17.77 -10.16
CA GLY A 136 -2.85 18.39 -9.56
C GLY A 136 -3.82 17.43 -8.86
N GLY A 137 -3.54 16.13 -8.80
CA GLY A 137 -4.29 15.16 -8.02
C GLY A 137 -3.96 15.23 -6.52
N GLU A 138 -4.89 14.79 -5.66
CA GLU A 138 -4.61 14.62 -4.23
C GLU A 138 -3.75 13.38 -3.99
N ILE A 139 -3.00 13.38 -2.90
CA ILE A 139 -2.08 12.30 -2.53
C ILE A 139 -2.38 11.83 -1.12
N ILE A 140 -2.41 10.53 -0.90
CA ILE A 140 -2.33 9.88 0.41
C ILE A 140 -1.14 8.93 0.39
N PHE A 141 -0.26 9.02 1.37
CA PHE A 141 0.74 7.99 1.61
C PHE A 141 0.16 6.93 2.55
N MET A 142 0.13 5.69 2.09
CA MET A 142 -0.28 4.54 2.90
C MET A 142 0.97 3.80 3.39
N THR A 143 1.15 3.71 4.70
CA THR A 143 2.22 2.87 5.24
C THR A 143 1.90 1.40 5.01
N PRO A 144 2.87 0.54 4.64
CA PRO A 144 2.61 -0.89 4.43
C PRO A 144 2.32 -1.64 5.75
N ASN A 145 2.08 -2.94 5.65
CA ASN A 145 2.00 -3.84 6.80
C ASN A 145 3.37 -4.08 7.45
N MET A 146 3.38 -4.72 8.62
CA MET A 146 4.60 -5.30 9.20
C MET A 146 5.10 -6.47 8.36
N MET A 147 6.41 -6.70 8.35
CA MET A 147 7.01 -7.97 7.98
C MET A 147 6.80 -9.00 9.09
N ASN A 148 7.15 -10.27 8.83
CA ASN A 148 7.13 -11.32 9.85
C ASN A 148 8.05 -10.96 11.03
N THR A 149 7.65 -11.39 12.23
CA THR A 149 8.41 -11.19 13.49
C THR A 149 9.08 -12.47 13.98
N ASN A 150 8.65 -13.61 13.45
CA ASN A 150 9.16 -14.93 13.75
C ASN A 150 9.09 -15.81 12.50
N ILE A 151 9.74 -16.96 12.52
CA ILE A 151 9.68 -17.92 11.41
C ILE A 151 8.51 -18.87 11.65
N SER A 152 7.52 -18.80 10.76
CA SER A 152 6.37 -19.68 10.86
C SER A 152 6.75 -21.15 10.61
N PRO A 153 6.23 -22.10 11.42
CA PRO A 153 6.44 -23.53 11.19
C PRO A 153 5.81 -24.04 9.89
N HIS A 154 4.93 -23.25 9.28
CA HIS A 154 4.31 -23.56 7.98
C HIS A 154 5.25 -23.28 6.79
N LEU A 155 6.29 -22.46 6.98
CA LEU A 155 7.28 -22.18 5.95
C LEU A 155 8.27 -23.34 5.86
N LYS A 156 8.34 -24.02 4.71
CA LYS A 156 9.14 -25.27 4.53
C LYS A 156 10.31 -25.11 3.56
N ASP A 157 10.20 -24.22 2.59
CA ASP A 157 11.25 -23.99 1.61
C ASP A 157 12.43 -23.25 2.23
N ALA A 158 13.65 -23.73 1.98
CA ALA A 158 14.87 -23.18 2.62
C ALA A 158 15.16 -21.74 2.19
N ASP A 159 14.89 -21.39 0.92
CA ASP A 159 15.13 -20.03 0.41
C ASP A 159 14.11 -19.05 0.99
N PHE A 160 12.84 -19.46 1.09
CA PHE A 160 11.82 -18.63 1.74
C PHE A 160 12.05 -18.48 3.24
N ILE A 161 12.58 -19.52 3.92
CA ILE A 161 13.00 -19.42 5.31
C ILE A 161 14.18 -18.43 5.46
N ALA A 162 15.12 -18.40 4.52
CA ALA A 162 16.22 -17.44 4.54
C ALA A 162 15.71 -16.00 4.39
N ILE A 163 14.81 -15.75 3.43
CA ILE A 163 14.16 -14.44 3.25
C ILE A 163 13.38 -14.05 4.52
N ALA A 164 12.61 -14.98 5.09
CA ALA A 164 11.85 -14.71 6.31
C ALA A 164 12.75 -14.35 7.51
N LYS A 165 13.93 -14.95 7.61
CA LYS A 165 14.91 -14.59 8.68
C LYS A 165 15.41 -13.17 8.51
N GLU A 166 15.74 -12.75 7.31
CA GLU A 166 16.18 -11.37 7.02
C GLU A 166 15.06 -10.35 7.27
N CYS A 167 13.84 -10.64 6.82
CA CYS A 167 12.67 -9.79 7.10
C CYS A 167 12.39 -9.67 8.60
N ALA A 168 12.39 -10.80 9.33
CA ALA A 168 12.18 -10.81 10.78
C ALA A 168 13.27 -10.03 11.53
N LYS A 169 14.54 -10.13 11.08
CA LYS A 169 15.63 -9.34 11.64
C LYS A 169 15.35 -7.86 11.50
N LYS A 170 15.09 -7.37 10.26
CA LYS A 170 14.83 -5.96 9.98
C LYS A 170 13.58 -5.42 10.68
N GLN A 171 12.56 -6.27 10.85
CA GLN A 171 11.37 -5.91 11.61
C GLN A 171 11.65 -5.77 13.10
N ASN A 172 12.46 -6.68 13.69
CA ASN A 172 12.68 -6.74 15.13
C ASN A 172 13.82 -5.83 15.63
N ASP A 173 14.80 -5.50 14.78
CA ASP A 173 15.91 -4.61 15.14
C ASP A 173 15.60 -3.11 14.92
N GLY A 174 14.39 -2.79 14.41
CA GLY A 174 13.94 -1.42 14.17
C GLY A 174 14.35 -0.84 12.83
N THR A 175 15.04 -1.59 11.97
CA THR A 175 15.43 -1.10 10.63
C THR A 175 14.20 -0.72 9.80
N PHE A 176 13.15 -1.55 9.83
CA PHE A 176 11.93 -1.24 9.09
C PHE A 176 11.13 -0.11 9.75
N ASP A 177 11.09 -0.03 11.08
CA ASP A 177 10.50 1.11 11.81
C ASP A 177 11.16 2.44 11.34
N ALA A 178 12.48 2.47 11.20
CA ALA A 178 13.20 3.67 10.75
C ALA A 178 12.82 4.10 9.30
N HIS A 179 12.57 3.15 8.38
CA HIS A 179 12.06 3.47 7.03
C HIS A 179 10.69 4.10 7.08
N ILE A 180 9.78 3.53 7.87
CA ILE A 180 8.41 4.05 8.02
C ILE A 180 8.41 5.43 8.68
N ASP A 181 9.22 5.63 9.72
CA ASP A 181 9.31 6.93 10.41
C ASP A 181 9.92 8.01 9.50
N ALA A 182 10.89 7.68 8.67
CA ALA A 182 11.43 8.60 7.67
C ALA A 182 10.37 9.01 6.62
N ALA A 183 9.54 8.06 6.16
CA ALA A 183 8.44 8.35 5.24
C ALA A 183 7.37 9.23 5.90
N ARG A 184 7.01 8.96 7.17
CA ARG A 184 6.09 9.82 7.95
C ARG A 184 6.63 11.25 8.07
N ALA A 185 7.93 11.40 8.36
CA ALA A 185 8.58 12.71 8.46
C ALA A 185 8.53 13.47 7.13
N LEU A 186 8.77 12.80 6.00
CA LEU A 186 8.63 13.38 4.66
C LEU A 186 7.18 13.83 4.40
N CYS A 187 6.19 12.98 4.69
CA CYS A 187 4.77 13.30 4.52
C CYS A 187 4.36 14.51 5.34
N ASN A 188 4.77 14.58 6.61
CA ASN A 188 4.52 15.73 7.48
C ASN A 188 5.17 17.01 6.92
N LYS A 189 6.42 16.95 6.44
CA LYS A 189 7.11 18.09 5.80
C LYS A 189 6.35 18.60 4.55
N LYS A 190 5.74 17.70 3.79
CA LYS A 190 5.02 18.02 2.54
C LYS A 190 3.51 18.21 2.72
N ASN A 191 2.99 18.10 3.94
CA ASN A 191 1.56 18.13 4.25
C ASN A 191 0.74 17.08 3.47
N ILE A 192 1.30 15.87 3.34
CA ILE A 192 0.63 14.73 2.69
C ILE A 192 -0.05 13.90 3.78
N PRO A 193 -1.36 13.66 3.68
CA PRO A 193 -2.09 12.79 4.58
C PRO A 193 -1.51 11.38 4.64
N ILE A 194 -1.49 10.79 5.84
CA ILE A 194 -0.95 9.45 6.08
C ILE A 194 -2.09 8.49 6.46
N CYS A 195 -2.30 7.47 5.65
CA CYS A 195 -3.07 6.28 5.99
C CYS A 195 -2.15 5.29 6.71
N ASP A 196 -2.13 5.32 8.06
CA ASP A 196 -1.11 4.65 8.84
C ASP A 196 -1.47 3.20 9.19
N CYS A 197 -1.46 2.32 8.19
CA CYS A 197 -1.71 0.89 8.38
C CYS A 197 -0.63 0.21 9.23
N TYR A 198 0.64 0.65 9.13
CA TYR A 198 1.71 0.13 9.97
C TYR A 198 1.44 0.31 11.46
N ALA A 199 0.91 1.47 11.86
CA ALA A 199 0.56 1.73 13.26
C ALA A 199 -0.52 0.75 13.76
N VAL A 200 -1.48 0.39 12.91
CA VAL A 200 -2.51 -0.62 13.24
C VAL A 200 -1.86 -1.98 13.46
N TRP A 201 -0.99 -2.43 12.55
CA TRP A 201 -0.24 -3.68 12.70
C TRP A 201 0.62 -3.71 13.97
N LYS A 202 1.34 -2.62 14.26
CA LYS A 202 2.14 -2.48 15.50
C LYS A 202 1.25 -2.54 16.76
N THR A 203 0.03 -2.02 16.70
CA THR A 203 -0.94 -2.09 17.80
C THR A 203 -1.38 -3.53 18.06
N LEU A 204 -1.69 -4.30 17.03
CA LEU A 204 -2.02 -5.71 17.13
C LEU A 204 -0.85 -6.51 17.72
N TYR A 205 0.36 -6.30 17.20
CA TYR A 205 1.58 -6.94 17.69
C TYR A 205 1.83 -6.66 19.19
N LYS A 206 1.76 -5.38 19.60
CA LYS A 206 1.90 -4.98 21.00
C LYS A 206 0.79 -5.57 21.89
N GLY A 207 -0.38 -5.81 21.35
CA GLY A 207 -1.50 -6.49 22.01
C GLY A 207 -1.33 -8.00 22.13
N GLY A 208 -0.21 -8.57 21.65
CA GLY A 208 0.09 -10.00 21.75
C GLY A 208 -0.37 -10.85 20.55
N VAL A 209 -0.84 -10.23 19.47
CA VAL A 209 -1.20 -10.96 18.25
C VAL A 209 0.07 -11.42 17.53
N ASN A 210 0.15 -12.70 17.14
CA ASN A 210 1.20 -13.18 16.24
C ASN A 210 0.94 -12.67 14.81
N THR A 211 1.49 -11.50 14.49
CA THR A 211 1.29 -10.85 13.20
C THR A 211 1.88 -11.63 12.02
N THR A 212 2.85 -12.52 12.24
CA THR A 212 3.37 -13.42 11.20
C THR A 212 2.28 -14.33 10.65
N GLU A 213 1.36 -14.80 11.49
CA GLU A 213 0.25 -15.65 11.03
C GLU A 213 -0.84 -14.89 10.25
N LEU A 214 -0.83 -13.55 10.33
CA LEU A 214 -1.68 -12.67 9.50
C LEU A 214 -1.07 -12.39 8.11
N LEU A 215 0.09 -12.97 7.80
CA LEU A 215 0.73 -12.90 6.49
C LEU A 215 0.45 -14.20 5.72
N ALA A 216 -0.03 -14.08 4.49
CA ALA A 216 -0.37 -15.23 3.64
C ALA A 216 0.89 -16.06 3.32
N ASN A 217 1.96 -15.41 2.86
CA ASN A 217 3.25 -16.04 2.58
C ASN A 217 4.14 -16.20 3.82
N LYS A 218 3.66 -15.84 5.03
CA LYS A 218 4.40 -15.86 6.29
C LYS A 218 5.68 -15.00 6.30
N ILE A 219 5.80 -14.06 5.38
CA ILE A 219 6.96 -13.17 5.20
C ILE A 219 6.53 -11.70 5.23
N ASN A 220 5.72 -11.26 4.24
CA ASN A 220 5.39 -9.85 4.08
C ASN A 220 4.08 -9.54 3.35
N HIS A 221 3.35 -10.52 2.84
CA HIS A 221 2.06 -10.30 2.16
C HIS A 221 0.89 -10.58 3.12
N PRO A 222 0.01 -9.61 3.38
CA PRO A 222 -1.16 -9.80 4.25
C PRO A 222 -2.12 -10.87 3.72
N ILE A 223 -2.80 -11.59 4.62
CA ILE A 223 -3.95 -12.43 4.23
C ILE A 223 -5.10 -11.55 3.72
N THR A 224 -6.05 -12.15 2.99
CA THR A 224 -7.20 -11.45 2.39
C THR A 224 -7.97 -10.59 3.38
N ASP A 225 -8.24 -11.09 4.59
CA ASP A 225 -8.99 -10.35 5.60
C ASP A 225 -8.25 -9.11 6.13
N MET A 226 -6.92 -9.14 6.18
CA MET A 226 -6.13 -7.98 6.58
C MET A 226 -6.15 -6.87 5.54
N ASN A 227 -6.41 -7.16 4.27
CA ASN A 227 -6.62 -6.14 3.25
C ASN A 227 -7.89 -5.30 3.46
N LYS A 228 -8.91 -5.85 4.13
CA LYS A 228 -10.10 -5.09 4.56
C LYS A 228 -9.74 -3.98 5.54
N LEU A 229 -8.76 -4.25 6.42
CA LEU A 229 -8.27 -3.28 7.38
C LEU A 229 -7.58 -2.09 6.69
N PHE A 230 -6.75 -2.35 5.65
CA PHE A 230 -6.17 -1.29 4.83
C PHE A 230 -7.24 -0.42 4.18
N ALA A 231 -8.24 -1.04 3.57
CA ALA A 231 -9.35 -0.34 2.92
C ALA A 231 -10.13 0.54 3.91
N LEU A 232 -10.42 0.02 5.12
CA LEU A 232 -11.12 0.76 6.16
C LEU A 232 -10.30 1.95 6.68
N GLU A 233 -9.01 1.77 6.92
CA GLU A 233 -8.12 2.86 7.35
C GLU A 233 -8.00 3.95 6.28
N LEU A 234 -7.97 3.57 4.98
CA LEU A 234 -7.98 4.52 3.88
C LEU A 234 -9.27 5.35 3.85
N VAL A 235 -10.42 4.70 3.96
CA VAL A 235 -11.73 5.39 4.06
C VAL A 235 -11.73 6.35 5.24
N LYS A 236 -11.32 5.92 6.43
CA LYS A 236 -11.23 6.78 7.62
C LYS A 236 -10.31 7.98 7.37
N THR A 237 -9.16 7.79 6.71
CA THR A 237 -8.23 8.87 6.38
C THR A 237 -8.89 9.89 5.47
N ILE A 238 -9.55 9.48 4.38
CA ILE A 238 -10.23 10.37 3.45
C ILE A 238 -11.31 11.22 4.16
N PHE A 239 -12.10 10.59 5.03
CA PHE A 239 -13.16 11.29 5.74
C PHE A 239 -12.63 12.23 6.83
N LYS A 240 -11.58 11.84 7.56
CA LYS A 240 -10.95 12.67 8.59
C LYS A 240 -10.30 13.94 8.02
N GLU A 241 -9.62 13.84 6.90
CA GLU A 241 -8.95 14.96 6.23
C GLU A 241 -9.94 15.91 5.53
N SER A 242 -11.24 15.64 5.64
CA SER A 242 -12.31 16.45 5.05
C SER A 242 -13.17 17.18 6.08
N VAL A 243 -12.87 17.00 7.37
CA VAL A 243 -13.50 17.67 8.50
C VAL A 243 -12.57 18.75 9.04
#